data_de8c35bba85cc6c9390e3d151c696b43
#
_entry.id   de8c35bba85cc6c9390e3d151c696b43
#
_cell.length_a   1.000
_cell.length_b   1.000
_cell.length_c   1.000
_cell.angle_alpha   90.00
_cell.angle_beta   90.00
_cell.angle_gamma   90.00
#
_symmetry.space_group_name_H-M   'P 1'
#
loop_
_entity.id
_entity.type
_entity.pdbx_description
1 polymer ?
#
loop_
_entity_poly.entity_id
_entity_poly.type
_entity_poly.pdbx_seq_one_letter_code
_entity_poly.pdbx_strand_id
1 'polypeptide(L)'
;MRISNLVSAELPIARDRKLHKRMAIERMRGAIRFLVAGNLLLGAVLLSSCATMPQGIQQARVEMAQHIAAEPAGDYFIGRRYYKPDYKFWGYIRKPGQPWSTAELVMLNEKEKLAPDRERLEFGSDNNYEYKLYGYFSGDKVYEPASNGIYPEFVLKGYEVISMNPPPIFKSQFRGNANPADLRYTLEKPE
;
A
#
# COMPACT_ATOMS: atom_id res chain seq x y z
N MET A 1 25.08 -54.72 -90.10
CA MET A 1 24.32 -53.49 -90.09
C MET A 1 23.94 -53.19 -88.67
N ARG A 2 24.62 -52.19 -88.01
CA ARG A 2 24.49 -51.88 -86.58
C ARG A 2 23.49 -50.72 -86.38
N ILE A 3 22.55 -50.89 -85.49
CA ILE A 3 21.65 -49.83 -85.09
C ILE A 3 22.08 -49.43 -83.68
N SER A 4 22.41 -48.17 -83.54
CA SER A 4 22.89 -47.54 -82.33
C SER A 4 21.74 -47.22 -81.37
N ASN A 5 21.89 -47.61 -80.11
CA ASN A 5 20.98 -47.18 -79.00
C ASN A 5 21.43 -45.79 -78.50
N LEU A 6 20.52 -44.80 -78.59
CA LEU A 6 20.62 -43.53 -77.92
C LEU A 6 20.04 -43.63 -76.50
N VAL A 7 20.85 -43.52 -75.49
CA VAL A 7 20.46 -43.40 -74.11
C VAL A 7 20.31 -41.90 -73.80
N SER A 8 19.08 -41.51 -73.51
CA SER A 8 18.80 -40.17 -73.06
C SER A 8 19.20 -40.01 -71.57
N ALA A 9 20.19 -39.16 -71.36
CA ALA A 9 20.61 -38.76 -70.02
C ALA A 9 19.64 -37.69 -69.53
N GLU A 10 18.77 -38.06 -68.57
CA GLU A 10 17.97 -37.08 -67.83
C GLU A 10 18.81 -36.28 -66.81
N LEU A 11 18.79 -35.00 -66.90
CA LEU A 11 19.53 -34.03 -66.09
C LEU A 11 19.09 -33.98 -64.64
N PRO A 12 19.96 -33.94 -63.63
CA PRO A 12 19.66 -34.00 -62.20
C PRO A 12 19.23 -32.63 -61.55
N ILE A 13 18.79 -31.63 -62.35
CA ILE A 13 18.57 -30.24 -61.89
C ILE A 13 17.30 -30.06 -61.08
N ALA A 14 16.31 -30.94 -61.24
CA ALA A 14 15.01 -30.80 -60.54
C ALA A 14 15.06 -31.24 -59.05
N ARG A 15 16.02 -32.10 -58.68
CA ARG A 15 16.12 -32.67 -57.32
C ARG A 15 16.75 -31.66 -56.32
N ASP A 16 17.63 -30.83 -56.81
CA ASP A 16 18.39 -29.87 -56.00
C ASP A 16 17.51 -28.69 -55.55
N ARG A 17 16.61 -28.19 -56.41
CA ARG A 17 15.67 -27.10 -56.06
C ARG A 17 14.70 -27.45 -54.95
N LYS A 18 14.26 -28.72 -54.81
CA LYS A 18 13.36 -29.17 -53.75
C LYS A 18 14.12 -29.26 -52.42
N LEU A 19 15.39 -29.64 -52.43
CA LEU A 19 16.20 -29.73 -51.22
C LEU A 19 16.51 -28.33 -50.64
N HIS A 20 16.88 -27.37 -51.49
CA HIS A 20 17.11 -25.99 -51.08
C HIS A 20 15.83 -25.29 -50.52
N LYS A 21 14.68 -25.55 -51.13
CA LYS A 21 13.39 -25.02 -50.60
C LYS A 21 13.06 -25.62 -49.22
N ARG A 22 13.31 -26.93 -49.00
CA ARG A 22 13.07 -27.55 -47.71
C ARG A 22 13.99 -27.00 -46.61
N MET A 23 15.28 -26.83 -46.91
CA MET A 23 16.24 -26.24 -45.96
C MET A 23 15.92 -24.77 -45.64
N ALA A 24 15.45 -23.99 -46.63
CA ALA A 24 15.01 -22.61 -46.38
C ALA A 24 13.78 -22.53 -45.47
N ILE A 25 12.79 -23.43 -45.65
CA ILE A 25 11.59 -23.50 -44.83
C ILE A 25 11.94 -23.91 -43.37
N GLU A 26 12.84 -24.89 -43.21
CA GLU A 26 13.27 -25.32 -41.88
C GLU A 26 14.05 -24.21 -41.15
N ARG A 27 14.91 -23.45 -41.83
CA ARG A 27 15.60 -22.28 -41.28
C ARG A 27 14.63 -21.18 -40.88
N MET A 28 13.61 -20.89 -41.70
CA MET A 28 12.56 -19.92 -41.36
C MET A 28 11.73 -20.36 -40.15
N ARG A 29 11.37 -21.65 -40.07
CA ARG A 29 10.64 -22.18 -38.90
C ARG A 29 11.47 -22.10 -37.63
N GLY A 30 12.78 -22.35 -37.71
CA GLY A 30 13.72 -22.16 -36.59
C GLY A 30 13.75 -20.68 -36.12
N ALA A 31 13.94 -19.76 -37.06
CA ALA A 31 14.00 -18.33 -36.77
C ALA A 31 12.69 -17.79 -36.13
N ILE A 32 11.54 -18.23 -36.62
CA ILE A 32 10.23 -17.85 -36.05
C ILE A 32 10.06 -18.40 -34.61
N ARG A 33 10.51 -19.64 -34.37
CA ARG A 33 10.45 -20.21 -33.00
C ARG A 33 11.33 -19.45 -32.02
N PHE A 34 12.52 -19.02 -32.41
CA PHE A 34 13.40 -18.19 -31.57
C PHE A 34 12.84 -16.80 -31.34
N LEU A 35 12.21 -16.17 -32.35
CA LEU A 35 11.56 -14.87 -32.22
C LEU A 35 10.36 -14.94 -31.29
N VAL A 36 9.52 -15.98 -31.39
CA VAL A 36 8.36 -16.14 -30.51
C VAL A 36 8.79 -16.44 -29.06
N ALA A 37 9.81 -17.32 -28.88
CA ALA A 37 10.35 -17.60 -27.55
C ALA A 37 11.02 -16.38 -26.91
N GLY A 38 11.76 -15.58 -27.71
CA GLY A 38 12.37 -14.34 -27.23
C GLY A 38 11.36 -13.29 -26.81
N ASN A 39 10.26 -13.12 -27.56
CA ASN A 39 9.18 -12.19 -27.18
C ASN A 39 8.40 -12.67 -25.95
N LEU A 40 8.20 -13.98 -25.76
CA LEU A 40 7.56 -14.52 -24.56
C LEU A 40 8.41 -14.30 -23.30
N LEU A 41 9.73 -14.48 -23.39
CA LEU A 41 10.66 -14.20 -22.29
C LEU A 41 10.71 -12.71 -21.96
N LEU A 42 10.75 -11.83 -22.96
CA LEU A 42 10.75 -10.38 -22.76
C LEU A 42 9.42 -9.89 -22.14
N GLY A 43 8.28 -10.47 -22.56
CA GLY A 43 6.97 -10.18 -21.97
C GLY A 43 6.87 -10.60 -20.50
N ALA A 44 7.47 -11.74 -20.11
CA ALA A 44 7.48 -12.20 -18.72
C ALA A 44 8.30 -11.29 -17.80
N VAL A 45 9.39 -10.69 -18.30
CA VAL A 45 10.21 -9.74 -17.53
C VAL A 45 9.50 -8.41 -17.32
N LEU A 46 8.67 -7.95 -18.26
CA LEU A 46 7.94 -6.69 -18.13
C LEU A 46 6.76 -6.78 -17.16
N LEU A 47 6.22 -7.97 -16.90
CA LEU A 47 5.14 -8.17 -15.92
C LEU A 47 5.63 -8.23 -14.46
N SER A 48 6.94 -8.36 -14.24
CA SER A 48 7.54 -8.39 -12.90
C SER A 48 7.76 -7.00 -12.28
N SER A 49 7.39 -5.92 -12.95
CA SER A 49 7.51 -4.54 -12.46
C SER A 49 6.31 -4.09 -11.62
N CYS A 50 5.64 -5.00 -10.91
CA CYS A 50 4.85 -4.59 -9.76
C CYS A 50 5.86 -4.06 -8.73
N ALA A 51 5.79 -2.76 -8.43
CA ALA A 51 6.56 -2.16 -7.35
C ALA A 51 6.27 -2.93 -6.07
N THR A 52 7.11 -3.90 -5.75
CA THR A 52 7.03 -4.67 -4.50
C THR A 52 7.33 -3.68 -3.39
N MET A 53 6.30 -3.35 -2.59
CA MET A 53 6.54 -2.63 -1.34
C MET A 53 7.61 -3.37 -0.54
N PRO A 54 8.49 -2.65 0.19
CA PRO A 54 9.44 -3.29 1.08
C PRO A 54 8.74 -4.33 1.95
N GLN A 55 9.27 -5.53 2.02
CA GLN A 55 8.62 -6.67 2.71
C GLN A 55 8.18 -6.35 4.14
N GLY A 56 8.96 -5.54 4.88
CA GLY A 56 8.60 -5.12 6.24
C GLY A 56 7.33 -4.27 6.32
N ILE A 57 7.06 -3.42 5.33
CA ILE A 57 5.83 -2.59 5.29
C ILE A 57 4.61 -3.48 5.02
N GLN A 58 4.74 -4.41 4.09
CA GLN A 58 3.66 -5.35 3.77
C GLN A 58 3.29 -6.21 4.98
N GLN A 59 4.29 -6.74 5.69
CA GLN A 59 4.08 -7.54 6.88
C GLN A 59 3.40 -6.72 7.99
N ALA A 60 3.87 -5.51 8.28
CA ALA A 60 3.27 -4.63 9.26
C ALA A 60 1.79 -4.31 8.96
N ARG A 61 1.44 -4.17 7.68
CA ARG A 61 0.04 -3.97 7.26
C ARG A 61 -0.83 -5.21 7.47
N VAL A 62 -0.29 -6.40 7.20
CA VAL A 62 -1.00 -7.67 7.43
C VAL A 62 -1.23 -7.87 8.93
N GLU A 63 -0.21 -7.68 9.75
CA GLU A 63 -0.31 -7.77 11.22
C GLU A 63 -1.34 -6.77 11.76
N MET A 64 -1.31 -5.52 11.30
CA MET A 64 -2.31 -4.51 11.69
C MET A 64 -3.74 -4.94 11.29
N ALA A 65 -3.95 -5.45 10.08
CA ALA A 65 -5.26 -5.92 9.64
C ALA A 65 -5.77 -7.07 10.51
N GLN A 66 -4.88 -7.98 10.93
CA GLN A 66 -5.21 -9.07 11.85
C GLN A 66 -5.58 -8.55 13.25
N HIS A 67 -4.82 -7.59 13.77
CA HIS A 67 -5.13 -6.95 15.06
C HIS A 67 -6.49 -6.26 15.02
N ILE A 68 -6.79 -5.50 13.97
CA ILE A 68 -8.08 -4.84 13.79
C ILE A 68 -9.23 -5.87 13.72
N ALA A 69 -9.04 -6.95 12.98
CA ALA A 69 -10.05 -8.00 12.85
C ALA A 69 -10.33 -8.74 14.19
N ALA A 70 -9.36 -8.77 15.08
CA ALA A 70 -9.47 -9.38 16.40
C ALA A 70 -10.05 -8.44 17.47
N GLU A 71 -10.28 -7.15 17.17
CA GLU A 71 -10.83 -6.19 18.11
C GLU A 71 -12.27 -6.57 18.52
N PRO A 72 -12.56 -6.73 19.82
CA PRO A 72 -13.91 -7.05 20.26
C PRO A 72 -14.89 -5.92 19.90
N ALA A 73 -16.07 -6.28 19.44
CA ALA A 73 -17.16 -5.31 19.29
C ALA A 73 -17.56 -4.76 20.66
N GLY A 74 -17.89 -3.46 20.72
CA GLY A 74 -18.29 -2.81 21.96
C GLY A 74 -18.64 -1.34 21.77
N ASP A 75 -19.18 -0.74 22.84
CA ASP A 75 -19.51 0.69 22.86
C ASP A 75 -18.28 1.52 23.27
N TYR A 76 -17.28 1.50 22.42
CA TYR A 76 -16.05 2.27 22.55
C TYR A 76 -15.48 2.59 21.16
N PHE A 77 -14.42 3.38 21.16
CA PHE A 77 -13.66 3.74 19.96
C PHE A 77 -12.20 3.40 20.14
N ILE A 78 -11.49 3.22 19.04
CA ILE A 78 -10.03 3.12 19.02
C ILE A 78 -9.47 4.44 18.55
N GLY A 79 -8.60 5.05 19.37
CA GLY A 79 -7.99 6.34 19.09
C GLY A 79 -6.48 6.24 18.93
N ARG A 80 -5.93 6.92 17.94
CA ARG A 80 -4.50 7.15 17.76
C ARG A 80 -4.19 8.61 18.04
N ARG A 81 -3.40 8.86 19.08
CA ARG A 81 -2.93 10.21 19.36
C ARG A 81 -2.06 10.73 18.21
N TYR A 82 -2.41 11.90 17.70
CA TYR A 82 -1.69 12.56 16.61
C TYR A 82 -1.37 13.99 17.03
N TYR A 83 -0.33 14.14 17.85
CA TYR A 83 0.05 15.43 18.40
C TYR A 83 0.83 16.26 17.39
N LYS A 84 0.40 17.52 17.23
CA LYS A 84 1.07 18.55 16.46
C LYS A 84 1.09 19.82 17.30
N PRO A 85 2.27 20.41 17.62
CA PRO A 85 2.36 21.51 18.58
C PRO A 85 1.52 22.72 18.23
N ASP A 86 1.35 23.00 16.93
CA ASP A 86 0.64 24.19 16.44
C ASP A 86 -0.86 23.98 16.26
N TYR A 87 -1.35 22.75 16.42
CA TYR A 87 -2.74 22.39 16.17
C TYR A 87 -3.43 21.91 17.44
N LYS A 88 -4.74 22.09 17.50
CA LYS A 88 -5.55 21.76 18.68
C LYS A 88 -6.33 20.44 18.57
N PHE A 89 -6.28 19.76 17.44
CA PHE A 89 -6.92 18.45 17.33
C PHE A 89 -6.20 17.42 18.24
N TRP A 90 -6.95 16.41 18.64
CA TRP A 90 -6.39 15.36 19.49
C TRP A 90 -5.71 14.26 18.68
N GLY A 91 -6.40 13.70 17.71
CA GLY A 91 -5.92 12.56 16.91
C GLY A 91 -7.04 11.89 16.15
N TYR A 92 -6.74 10.74 15.63
CA TYR A 92 -7.64 9.95 14.80
C TYR A 92 -8.45 8.95 15.62
N ILE A 93 -9.76 8.88 15.38
CA ILE A 93 -10.68 7.98 16.08
C ILE A 93 -11.46 7.15 15.06
N ARG A 94 -11.63 5.85 15.34
CA ARG A 94 -12.41 4.90 14.55
C ARG A 94 -13.22 3.95 15.42
N LYS A 95 -14.22 3.28 14.88
CA LYS A 95 -14.90 2.17 15.56
C LYS A 95 -14.01 0.91 15.59
N PRO A 96 -14.18 0.02 16.59
CA PRO A 96 -13.52 -1.28 16.60
C PRO A 96 -13.81 -2.07 15.33
N GLY A 97 -12.84 -2.83 14.86
CA GLY A 97 -12.94 -3.66 13.64
C GLY A 97 -12.91 -2.89 12.33
N GLN A 98 -12.83 -1.55 12.34
CA GLN A 98 -12.73 -0.76 11.13
C GLN A 98 -11.28 -0.38 10.80
N PRO A 99 -10.89 -0.27 9.52
CA PRO A 99 -9.53 0.10 9.15
C PRO A 99 -9.23 1.57 9.50
N TRP A 100 -7.96 1.89 9.70
CA TRP A 100 -7.51 3.25 10.00
C TRP A 100 -7.84 4.28 8.91
N SER A 101 -7.99 3.85 7.67
CA SER A 101 -8.43 4.73 6.57
C SER A 101 -9.84 5.33 6.78
N THR A 102 -10.65 4.74 7.66
CA THR A 102 -11.97 5.27 8.04
C THR A 102 -11.94 6.19 9.26
N ALA A 103 -10.78 6.32 9.91
CA ALA A 103 -10.66 7.14 11.12
C ALA A 103 -10.85 8.62 10.82
N GLU A 104 -11.51 9.31 11.74
CA GLU A 104 -11.75 10.74 11.69
C GLU A 104 -10.77 11.50 12.60
N LEU A 105 -10.22 12.59 12.10
CA LEU A 105 -9.42 13.52 12.90
C LEU A 105 -10.38 14.39 13.73
N VAL A 106 -10.21 14.38 15.05
CA VAL A 106 -11.18 14.97 15.96
C VAL A 106 -10.61 16.04 16.88
N MET A 107 -11.48 16.95 17.29
CA MET A 107 -11.29 17.81 18.46
C MET A 107 -11.89 17.13 19.67
N LEU A 108 -11.14 17.02 20.81
CA LEU A 108 -11.72 16.51 22.03
C LEU A 108 -12.47 17.62 22.78
N ASN A 109 -13.65 17.27 23.21
CA ASN A 109 -14.34 17.97 24.27
C ASN A 109 -14.01 17.29 25.61
N GLU A 110 -13.21 17.95 26.40
CA GLU A 110 -12.68 17.43 27.67
C GLU A 110 -13.52 17.88 28.93
N LYS A 111 -14.76 18.24 28.67
CA LYS A 111 -15.66 18.72 29.74
C LYS A 111 -15.92 17.67 30.85
N GLU A 112 -16.02 16.41 30.46
CA GLU A 112 -16.26 15.30 31.38
C GLU A 112 -14.93 14.61 31.81
N LYS A 113 -13.94 14.54 30.95
CA LYS A 113 -12.65 13.87 31.19
C LYS A 113 -11.53 14.55 30.40
N LEU A 114 -10.42 14.85 31.08
CA LEU A 114 -9.23 15.38 30.40
C LEU A 114 -8.53 14.28 29.55
N ALA A 115 -7.90 14.70 28.47
CA ALA A 115 -7.03 13.83 27.69
C ALA A 115 -5.83 13.35 28.52
N PRO A 116 -5.21 12.18 28.17
CA PRO A 116 -4.15 11.57 28.96
C PRO A 116 -2.94 12.48 29.21
N ASP A 117 -2.48 13.19 28.18
CA ASP A 117 -1.35 14.12 28.25
C ASP A 117 -1.68 15.39 29.06
N ARG A 118 -2.93 15.82 29.06
CA ARG A 118 -3.40 16.96 29.83
C ARG A 118 -3.57 16.63 31.32
N GLU A 119 -4.04 15.44 31.65
CA GLU A 119 -4.07 14.97 33.04
C GLU A 119 -2.69 14.92 33.68
N ARG A 120 -1.67 14.53 32.89
CA ARG A 120 -0.29 14.47 33.35
C ARG A 120 0.44 15.80 33.27
N LEU A 121 -0.14 16.83 32.67
CA LEU A 121 0.47 18.12 32.34
C LEU A 121 1.72 17.97 31.43
N GLU A 122 1.75 16.94 30.62
CA GLU A 122 2.86 16.59 29.71
C GLU A 122 2.38 16.57 28.27
N PHE A 123 2.05 17.73 27.72
CA PHE A 123 1.43 17.88 26.41
C PHE A 123 2.21 17.19 25.29
N GLY A 124 1.52 16.28 24.61
CA GLY A 124 2.07 15.51 23.49
C GLY A 124 3.01 14.38 23.89
N SER A 125 3.21 14.11 25.21
CA SER A 125 4.05 12.99 25.68
C SER A 125 3.55 11.64 25.22
N ASP A 126 2.28 11.54 24.85
CA ASP A 126 1.58 10.36 24.38
C ASP A 126 1.43 10.35 22.84
N ASN A 127 2.18 11.16 22.12
CA ASN A 127 2.10 11.17 20.65
C ASN A 127 2.29 9.75 20.08
N ASN A 128 1.42 9.38 19.17
CA ASN A 128 1.34 8.06 18.54
C ASN A 128 0.85 6.91 19.46
N TYR A 129 0.49 7.14 20.71
CA TYR A 129 -0.12 6.09 21.55
C TYR A 129 -1.49 5.69 21.00
N GLU A 130 -1.85 4.44 21.23
CA GLU A 130 -3.16 3.90 20.88
C GLU A 130 -4.00 3.69 22.14
N TYR A 131 -5.23 4.15 22.06
CA TYR A 131 -6.16 4.17 23.17
C TYR A 131 -7.49 3.51 22.82
N LYS A 132 -8.09 2.87 23.82
CA LYS A 132 -9.50 2.60 23.86
C LYS A 132 -10.18 3.82 24.48
N LEU A 133 -11.10 4.44 23.76
CA LEU A 133 -11.77 5.67 24.16
C LEU A 133 -13.24 5.40 24.43
N TYR A 134 -13.70 5.87 25.55
CA TYR A 134 -15.12 5.91 25.91
C TYR A 134 -15.64 7.31 25.71
N GLY A 135 -16.75 7.45 25.00
CA GLY A 135 -17.32 8.76 24.68
C GLY A 135 -18.23 8.70 23.45
N TYR A 136 -18.50 9.85 22.88
CA TYR A 136 -19.40 9.95 21.72
C TYR A 136 -19.09 11.19 20.88
N PHE A 137 -19.45 11.14 19.61
CA PHE A 137 -19.48 12.34 18.76
C PHE A 137 -20.69 13.20 19.16
N SER A 138 -20.45 14.48 19.50
CA SER A 138 -21.53 15.40 19.92
C SER A 138 -22.47 15.75 18.76
N GLY A 139 -22.02 15.59 17.52
CA GLY A 139 -22.67 16.10 16.32
C GLY A 139 -22.19 17.49 15.93
N ASP A 140 -21.50 18.20 16.83
CA ASP A 140 -20.92 19.51 16.58
C ASP A 140 -19.59 19.40 15.83
N LYS A 141 -19.18 20.51 15.23
CA LYS A 141 -17.90 20.66 14.55
C LYS A 141 -17.16 21.89 15.07
N VAL A 142 -15.86 21.74 15.24
CA VAL A 142 -15.00 22.80 15.80
C VAL A 142 -14.04 23.29 14.71
N TYR A 143 -13.95 24.60 14.55
CA TYR A 143 -12.97 25.23 13.68
C TYR A 143 -11.58 25.25 14.34
N GLU A 144 -10.57 24.76 13.62
CA GLU A 144 -9.18 24.76 14.05
C GLU A 144 -8.39 25.76 13.19
N PRO A 145 -7.94 26.90 13.77
CA PRO A 145 -7.37 28.01 13.00
C PRO A 145 -6.04 27.69 12.29
N ALA A 146 -5.15 26.90 12.91
CA ALA A 146 -3.81 26.64 12.37
C ALA A 146 -3.87 25.79 11.09
N SER A 147 -4.83 24.87 10.99
CA SER A 147 -5.08 24.08 9.79
C SER A 147 -6.10 24.69 8.84
N ASN A 148 -6.78 25.76 9.27
CA ASN A 148 -7.97 26.32 8.60
C ASN A 148 -9.01 25.24 8.29
N GLY A 149 -9.17 24.26 9.20
CA GLY A 149 -10.04 23.11 9.05
C GLY A 149 -11.20 23.11 10.05
N ILE A 150 -12.22 22.31 9.73
CA ILE A 150 -13.37 22.07 10.59
C ILE A 150 -13.43 20.58 10.90
N TYR A 151 -13.37 20.21 12.18
CA TYR A 151 -13.25 18.84 12.65
C TYR A 151 -14.43 18.45 13.54
N PRO A 152 -14.87 17.18 13.51
CA PRO A 152 -15.91 16.71 14.42
C PRO A 152 -15.44 16.80 15.87
N GLU A 153 -16.36 17.10 16.76
CA GLU A 153 -16.15 17.10 18.20
C GLU A 153 -16.44 15.72 18.79
N PHE A 154 -15.51 15.21 19.60
CA PHE A 154 -15.69 13.99 20.37
C PHE A 154 -15.65 14.29 21.87
N VAL A 155 -16.74 13.99 22.60
CA VAL A 155 -16.83 14.14 24.04
C VAL A 155 -16.16 12.93 24.69
N LEU A 156 -15.04 13.18 25.38
CA LEU A 156 -14.30 12.15 26.11
C LEU A 156 -14.93 11.89 27.49
N LYS A 157 -15.21 10.62 27.79
CA LYS A 157 -15.71 10.15 29.11
C LYS A 157 -14.69 9.29 29.85
N GLY A 158 -13.81 8.63 29.14
CA GLY A 158 -12.78 7.77 29.69
C GLY A 158 -11.84 7.23 28.64
N TYR A 159 -10.74 6.64 29.08
CA TYR A 159 -9.76 6.00 28.20
C TYR A 159 -8.98 4.89 28.90
N GLU A 160 -8.46 3.97 28.10
CA GLU A 160 -7.47 2.95 28.49
C GLU A 160 -6.36 2.95 27.44
N VAL A 161 -5.10 2.79 27.86
CA VAL A 161 -3.97 2.65 26.93
C VAL A 161 -3.96 1.23 26.36
N ILE A 162 -4.05 1.10 25.04
CA ILE A 162 -3.89 -0.18 24.33
C ILE A 162 -2.39 -0.43 24.09
N SER A 163 -1.69 0.55 23.53
CA SER A 163 -0.26 0.42 23.21
C SER A 163 0.45 1.77 23.24
N MET A 164 1.63 1.80 23.83
CA MET A 164 2.54 2.95 23.78
C MET A 164 3.41 2.95 22.52
N ASN A 165 3.52 1.81 21.85
CA ASN A 165 4.29 1.65 20.61
C ASN A 165 3.49 0.81 19.59
N PRO A 166 2.36 1.32 19.11
CA PRO A 166 1.53 0.61 18.15
C PRO A 166 2.16 0.59 16.76
N PRO A 167 1.74 -0.32 15.87
CA PRO A 167 2.21 -0.38 14.50
C PRO A 167 1.98 0.95 13.75
N PRO A 168 2.84 1.29 12.76
CA PRO A 168 2.70 2.51 11.97
C PRO A 168 1.37 2.56 11.20
N ILE A 169 0.73 3.74 11.21
CA ILE A 169 -0.49 4.01 10.42
C ILE A 169 -0.31 5.14 9.41
N PHE A 170 0.79 5.89 9.50
CA PHE A 170 1.09 7.01 8.60
C PHE A 170 2.23 6.66 7.65
N LYS A 171 2.15 7.17 6.42
CA LYS A 171 3.22 6.99 5.41
C LYS A 171 4.58 7.46 5.89
N SER A 172 4.63 8.55 6.65
CA SER A 172 5.88 9.10 7.19
C SER A 172 6.58 8.13 8.13
N GLN A 173 5.85 7.31 8.86
CA GLN A 173 6.40 6.35 9.81
C GLN A 173 7.16 5.19 9.11
N PHE A 174 6.88 4.96 7.83
CA PHE A 174 7.59 3.98 6.99
C PHE A 174 8.79 4.59 6.25
N ARG A 175 8.92 5.92 6.23
CA ARG A 175 9.99 6.64 5.56
C ARG A 175 11.04 7.03 6.59
N GLY A 176 12.11 6.25 6.70
CA GLY A 176 13.17 6.44 7.70
C GLY A 176 13.91 7.80 7.67
N ASN A 177 13.66 8.68 6.70
CA ASN A 177 14.36 9.95 6.48
C ASN A 177 13.40 11.13 6.24
N ALA A 178 12.18 11.10 6.78
CA ALA A 178 11.31 12.28 6.70
C ALA A 178 11.90 13.41 7.56
N ASN A 179 12.08 14.61 6.96
CA ASN A 179 12.52 15.77 7.69
C ASN A 179 11.45 16.15 8.74
N PRO A 180 11.77 16.23 10.04
CA PRO A 180 10.81 16.58 11.08
C PRO A 180 10.12 17.93 10.83
N ALA A 181 10.81 18.92 10.19
CA ALA A 181 10.24 20.19 9.85
C ALA A 181 9.09 20.07 8.83
N ASP A 182 9.23 19.19 7.83
CA ASP A 182 8.19 18.96 6.82
C ASP A 182 6.97 18.27 7.44
N LEU A 183 7.18 17.41 8.43
CA LEU A 183 6.11 16.71 9.13
C LEU A 183 5.34 17.61 10.09
N ARG A 184 5.92 18.71 10.56
CA ARG A 184 5.28 19.61 11.53
C ARG A 184 3.96 20.18 11.03
N TYR A 185 3.95 20.62 9.76
CA TYR A 185 2.80 21.30 9.15
C TYR A 185 1.97 20.40 8.22
N THR A 186 2.38 19.15 8.01
CA THR A 186 1.64 18.22 7.16
C THR A 186 0.64 17.43 7.98
N LEU A 187 -0.63 17.47 7.58
CA LEU A 187 -1.67 16.59 8.10
C LEU A 187 -1.71 15.32 7.27
N GLU A 188 -1.21 14.23 7.83
CA GLU A 188 -1.22 12.93 7.18
C GLU A 188 -2.52 12.20 7.52
N LYS A 189 -3.16 11.60 6.53
CA LYS A 189 -4.28 10.71 6.73
C LYS A 189 -3.76 9.29 6.99
N PRO A 190 -4.32 8.55 7.97
CA PRO A 190 -3.99 7.15 8.20
C PRO A 190 -4.35 6.26 7.01
N GLU A 191 -3.58 5.18 6.82
CA GLU A 191 -3.80 4.17 5.77
C GLU A 191 -4.52 2.93 6.27
#